data_0746dbe2fab239042c24eb89855b5fb9
#
_entry.id   0746dbe2fab239042c24eb89855b5fb9
#
_cell.length_a   1.000
_cell.length_b   1.000
_cell.length_c   1.000
_cell.angle_alpha   90.00
_cell.angle_beta   90.00
_cell.angle_gamma   90.00
#
_symmetry.space_group_name_H-M   'P 1'
#
loop_
_entity.id
_entity.type
_entity.pdbx_description
1 polymer ?
#
loop_
_entity_poly.entity_id
_entity_poly.type
_entity_poly.pdbx_seq_one_letter_code
_entity_poly.pdbx_strand_id
1 'polypeptide(L)'
;MPPADTQLDLYGAGAGKSREKAVQAALNDLASKLGVQVSSQFKLQHKSTNSAYAFDEETSDQKILTEVQTTTLNQYQVVKTEQTGYDRFYALVKTDKTALAFAIRNQLQQQIESFLHAEKQFLKAHQAGYLTWQFYDLENQKLPAFERQVAILQTLKKRENTKIYTDYLTDVSKNYQTAKASVKFFINATSSTANMLQLALENKITASGFSLAATAKDATDNINLEATEKSTQAYGFTIIRSQATIAFYEGQKQLGSNQFSLKGQGLNNEQASINLQNDFKQQLQSSSLQQTLGLNKE
;
A
#
# COMPACT_ATOMS: atom_id res chain seq x y z
N MET A 1 -43.20 7.46 -9.12
CA MET A 1 -42.08 6.51 -9.29
C MET A 1 -40.89 7.28 -9.83
N PRO A 2 -39.65 7.01 -9.38
CA PRO A 2 -38.48 7.58 -10.01
C PRO A 2 -38.42 7.10 -11.47
N PRO A 3 -37.92 7.94 -12.41
CA PRO A 3 -37.65 7.52 -13.77
C PRO A 3 -36.70 6.31 -13.81
N ALA A 4 -36.87 5.44 -14.79
CA ALA A 4 -35.89 4.40 -15.05
C ALA A 4 -34.56 5.01 -15.54
N ASP A 5 -33.44 4.36 -15.23
CA ASP A 5 -32.15 4.76 -15.78
C ASP A 5 -32.17 4.73 -17.30
N THR A 6 -31.59 5.74 -17.91
CA THR A 6 -31.46 5.84 -19.37
C THR A 6 -30.05 5.43 -19.83
N GLN A 7 -29.82 5.50 -21.14
CA GLN A 7 -28.46 5.33 -21.67
C GLN A 7 -27.51 6.45 -21.22
N LEU A 8 -28.04 7.66 -20.98
CA LEU A 8 -27.26 8.85 -20.63
C LEU A 8 -27.28 9.19 -19.15
N ASP A 9 -28.38 8.94 -18.45
CA ASP A 9 -28.58 9.36 -17.06
C ASP A 9 -28.79 8.18 -16.11
N LEU A 10 -28.26 8.30 -14.91
CA LEU A 10 -28.58 7.50 -13.73
C LEU A 10 -29.45 8.31 -12.79
N TYR A 11 -30.48 7.68 -12.22
CA TYR A 11 -31.39 8.31 -11.27
C TYR A 11 -31.34 7.64 -9.90
N GLY A 12 -31.34 8.47 -8.86
CA GLY A 12 -31.53 8.03 -7.48
C GLY A 12 -32.71 8.75 -6.83
N ALA A 13 -33.46 8.01 -6.01
CA ALA A 13 -34.57 8.56 -5.23
C ALA A 13 -34.38 8.27 -3.76
N GLY A 14 -34.73 9.23 -2.91
CA GLY A 14 -34.58 9.09 -1.47
C GLY A 14 -35.62 9.87 -0.69
N ALA A 15 -35.82 9.44 0.55
CA ALA A 15 -36.69 10.11 1.52
C ALA A 15 -35.91 10.40 2.79
N GLY A 16 -36.27 11.50 3.48
CA GLY A 16 -35.62 11.89 4.74
C GLY A 16 -36.47 12.89 5.54
N LYS A 17 -36.05 13.13 6.78
CA LYS A 17 -36.70 14.11 7.67
C LYS A 17 -36.34 15.56 7.34
N SER A 18 -35.39 15.79 6.47
CA SER A 18 -35.05 17.10 5.91
C SER A 18 -34.72 16.93 4.41
N ARG A 19 -34.65 18.06 3.69
CA ARG A 19 -34.28 18.09 2.28
C ARG A 19 -32.89 17.48 2.05
N GLU A 20 -31.92 17.82 2.91
CA GLU A 20 -30.54 17.34 2.83
C GLU A 20 -30.47 15.82 3.04
N LYS A 21 -31.23 15.29 4.04
CA LYS A 21 -31.31 13.85 4.28
C LYS A 21 -31.98 13.10 3.15
N ALA A 22 -33.00 13.69 2.50
CA ALA A 22 -33.63 13.09 1.34
C ALA A 22 -32.67 13.06 0.13
N VAL A 23 -31.91 14.13 -0.13
CA VAL A 23 -30.88 14.18 -1.19
C VAL A 23 -29.77 13.16 -0.89
N GLN A 24 -29.29 13.06 0.34
CA GLN A 24 -28.29 12.07 0.72
C GLN A 24 -28.78 10.62 0.50
N ALA A 25 -30.04 10.34 0.87
CA ALA A 25 -30.65 9.04 0.62
C ALA A 25 -30.80 8.75 -0.88
N ALA A 26 -31.13 9.76 -1.69
CA ALA A 26 -31.21 9.63 -3.14
C ALA A 26 -29.83 9.36 -3.79
N LEU A 27 -28.77 10.01 -3.29
CA LEU A 27 -27.39 9.75 -3.72
C LEU A 27 -26.94 8.34 -3.34
N ASN A 28 -27.29 7.86 -2.17
CA ASN A 28 -26.98 6.49 -1.74
C ASN A 28 -27.73 5.46 -2.61
N ASP A 29 -28.98 5.70 -2.99
CA ASP A 29 -29.74 4.83 -3.92
C ASP A 29 -29.05 4.78 -5.29
N LEU A 30 -28.66 5.95 -5.84
CA LEU A 30 -27.94 6.03 -7.12
C LEU A 30 -26.62 5.28 -7.07
N ALA A 31 -25.81 5.52 -6.02
CA ALA A 31 -24.54 4.87 -5.83
C ALA A 31 -24.67 3.35 -5.64
N SER A 32 -25.70 2.90 -4.90
CA SER A 32 -25.97 1.47 -4.69
C SER A 32 -26.31 0.77 -6.00
N LYS A 33 -27.15 1.37 -6.85
CA LYS A 33 -27.50 0.83 -8.18
C LYS A 33 -26.26 0.67 -9.07
N LEU A 34 -25.43 1.70 -9.15
CA LEU A 34 -24.19 1.64 -9.93
C LEU A 34 -23.19 0.65 -9.29
N GLY A 35 -23.07 0.64 -7.96
CA GLY A 35 -22.20 -0.27 -7.22
C GLY A 35 -22.52 -1.74 -7.49
N VAL A 36 -23.80 -2.13 -7.47
CA VAL A 36 -24.24 -3.49 -7.82
C VAL A 36 -23.86 -3.87 -9.25
N GLN A 37 -24.03 -2.95 -10.22
CA GLN A 37 -23.65 -3.20 -11.61
C GLN A 37 -22.14 -3.38 -11.75
N VAL A 38 -21.35 -2.53 -11.10
CA VAL A 38 -19.89 -2.61 -11.11
C VAL A 38 -19.40 -3.90 -10.46
N SER A 39 -19.91 -4.24 -9.27
CA SER A 39 -19.54 -5.47 -8.56
C SER A 39 -19.82 -6.71 -9.38
N SER A 40 -20.97 -6.76 -10.04
CA SER A 40 -21.34 -7.89 -10.90
C SER A 40 -20.38 -8.03 -12.09
N GLN A 41 -20.01 -6.93 -12.73
CA GLN A 41 -19.10 -6.92 -13.87
C GLN A 41 -17.66 -7.24 -13.43
N PHE A 42 -17.20 -6.70 -12.31
CA PHE A 42 -15.90 -6.95 -11.72
C PHE A 42 -15.70 -8.43 -11.37
N LYS A 43 -16.70 -9.05 -10.72
CA LYS A 43 -16.68 -10.51 -10.43
C LYS A 43 -16.61 -11.37 -11.69
N LEU A 44 -17.30 -10.98 -12.76
CA LEU A 44 -17.23 -11.70 -14.03
C LEU A 44 -15.83 -11.62 -14.66
N GLN A 45 -15.19 -10.46 -14.61
CA GLN A 45 -13.84 -10.26 -15.12
C GLN A 45 -12.79 -11.05 -14.31
N HIS A 46 -12.84 -11.00 -12.97
CA HIS A 46 -11.92 -11.75 -12.12
C HIS A 46 -12.05 -13.27 -12.27
N LYS A 47 -13.25 -13.79 -12.48
CA LYS A 47 -13.45 -15.23 -12.76
C LYS A 47 -12.84 -15.63 -14.10
N SER A 48 -12.75 -14.72 -15.07
CA SER A 48 -12.20 -15.02 -16.40
C SER A 48 -10.67 -14.89 -16.48
N THR A 49 -10.03 -14.12 -15.59
CA THR A 49 -8.59 -13.78 -15.68
C THR A 49 -7.69 -14.58 -14.75
N ASN A 50 -8.22 -15.44 -13.88
CA ASN A 50 -7.43 -16.26 -12.94
C ASN A 50 -6.38 -15.41 -12.17
N SER A 51 -6.75 -14.19 -11.77
CA SER A 51 -5.82 -13.25 -11.14
C SER A 51 -5.32 -13.78 -9.79
N ALA A 52 -4.00 -13.73 -9.59
CA ALA A 52 -3.28 -14.28 -8.45
C ALA A 52 -3.52 -13.56 -7.11
N TYR A 53 -4.44 -12.57 -7.08
CA TYR A 53 -4.81 -11.88 -5.85
C TYR A 53 -5.93 -12.62 -5.15
N ALA A 54 -5.75 -12.92 -3.86
CA ALA A 54 -6.81 -13.42 -2.99
C ALA A 54 -7.95 -12.39 -2.97
N PHE A 55 -9.04 -12.72 -3.66
CA PHE A 55 -10.23 -11.88 -3.79
C PHE A 55 -11.15 -12.16 -2.60
N ASP A 56 -11.21 -11.22 -1.65
CA ASP A 56 -12.23 -11.21 -0.61
C ASP A 56 -13.48 -10.51 -1.13
N GLU A 57 -14.50 -11.29 -1.47
CA GLU A 57 -15.73 -10.81 -2.12
C GLU A 57 -16.45 -9.74 -1.32
N GLU A 58 -16.59 -9.91 -0.01
CA GLU A 58 -17.36 -9.02 0.85
C GLU A 58 -16.67 -7.67 1.05
N THR A 59 -15.36 -7.70 1.31
CA THR A 59 -14.54 -6.49 1.44
C THR A 59 -14.46 -5.71 0.12
N SER A 60 -14.48 -6.40 -1.02
CA SER A 60 -14.43 -5.80 -2.35
C SER A 60 -15.72 -5.05 -2.68
N ASP A 61 -16.90 -5.63 -2.41
CA ASP A 61 -18.20 -5.01 -2.66
C ASP A 61 -18.37 -3.71 -1.86
N GLN A 62 -17.96 -3.69 -0.59
CA GLN A 62 -17.98 -2.48 0.24
C GLN A 62 -17.04 -1.39 -0.29
N LYS A 63 -15.84 -1.75 -0.73
CA LYS A 63 -14.88 -0.80 -1.32
C LYS A 63 -15.39 -0.23 -2.64
N ILE A 64 -15.97 -1.05 -3.51
CA ILE A 64 -16.60 -0.61 -4.77
C ILE A 64 -17.72 0.39 -4.46
N LEU A 65 -18.62 0.07 -3.53
CA LEU A 65 -19.71 0.97 -3.16
C LEU A 65 -19.17 2.32 -2.64
N THR A 66 -18.14 2.31 -1.80
CA THR A 66 -17.52 3.54 -1.26
C THR A 66 -16.90 4.39 -2.39
N GLU A 67 -16.20 3.78 -3.34
CA GLU A 67 -15.60 4.49 -4.47
C GLU A 67 -16.67 5.07 -5.41
N VAL A 68 -17.72 4.30 -5.70
CA VAL A 68 -18.87 4.79 -6.46
C VAL A 68 -19.53 5.96 -5.75
N GLN A 69 -19.75 5.88 -4.43
CA GLN A 69 -20.31 6.98 -3.65
C GLN A 69 -19.45 8.24 -3.74
N THR A 70 -18.15 8.12 -3.53
CA THR A 70 -17.21 9.25 -3.59
C THR A 70 -17.20 9.89 -4.97
N THR A 71 -17.27 9.10 -6.04
CA THR A 71 -17.24 9.58 -7.41
C THR A 71 -18.57 10.24 -7.80
N THR A 72 -19.72 9.65 -7.43
CA THR A 72 -21.06 10.17 -7.78
C THR A 72 -21.44 11.42 -6.98
N LEU A 73 -20.95 11.58 -5.75
CA LEU A 73 -21.22 12.75 -4.90
C LEU A 73 -20.75 14.08 -5.51
N ASN A 74 -19.79 14.05 -6.44
CA ASN A 74 -19.23 15.24 -7.06
C ASN A 74 -19.87 15.59 -8.42
N GLN A 75 -20.79 14.77 -8.95
CA GLN A 75 -21.30 14.86 -10.32
C GLN A 75 -22.82 14.62 -10.38
N TYR A 76 -23.60 15.27 -9.50
CA TYR A 76 -25.03 15.09 -9.49
C TYR A 76 -25.81 16.39 -9.63
N GLN A 77 -27.08 16.27 -10.04
CA GLN A 77 -28.07 17.35 -10.08
C GLN A 77 -29.31 16.91 -9.30
N VAL A 78 -29.83 17.82 -8.45
CA VAL A 78 -31.14 17.63 -7.84
C VAL A 78 -32.22 17.97 -8.88
N VAL A 79 -32.93 16.95 -9.33
CA VAL A 79 -34.02 17.12 -10.34
C VAL A 79 -35.27 17.65 -9.68
N LYS A 80 -35.61 17.10 -8.51
CA LYS A 80 -36.85 17.47 -7.81
C LYS A 80 -36.72 17.21 -6.33
N THR A 81 -37.31 18.08 -5.50
CA THR A 81 -37.58 17.82 -4.09
C THR A 81 -39.04 18.14 -3.79
N GLU A 82 -39.68 17.28 -3.01
CA GLU A 82 -41.07 17.47 -2.55
C GLU A 82 -41.17 17.23 -1.07
N GLN A 83 -41.95 18.03 -0.37
CA GLN A 83 -42.32 17.84 1.01
C GLN A 83 -43.75 17.30 1.09
N THR A 84 -43.94 16.16 1.73
CA THR A 84 -45.23 15.52 1.96
C THR A 84 -45.43 15.35 3.46
N GLY A 85 -46.04 16.38 4.10
CA GLY A 85 -46.18 16.40 5.55
C GLY A 85 -45.11 17.22 6.25
N TYR A 86 -45.11 17.21 7.62
CA TYR A 86 -44.33 18.12 8.44
C TYR A 86 -42.81 17.78 8.39
N ASP A 87 -42.45 16.50 8.37
CA ASP A 87 -41.05 16.01 8.48
C ASP A 87 -40.69 14.97 7.41
N ARG A 88 -41.40 14.94 6.27
CA ARG A 88 -41.13 13.97 5.22
C ARG A 88 -40.84 14.68 3.90
N PHE A 89 -39.58 14.55 3.49
CA PHE A 89 -39.06 15.08 2.21
C PHE A 89 -38.71 13.92 1.28
N TYR A 90 -38.95 14.11 -0.02
CA TYR A 90 -38.49 13.22 -1.07
C TYR A 90 -37.59 14.01 -1.99
N ALA A 91 -36.51 13.34 -2.46
CA ALA A 91 -35.61 13.91 -3.44
C ALA A 91 -35.40 12.93 -4.60
N LEU A 92 -35.32 13.49 -5.81
CA LEU A 92 -34.87 12.81 -7.01
C LEU A 92 -33.57 13.50 -7.45
N VAL A 93 -32.52 12.71 -7.60
CA VAL A 93 -31.22 13.16 -8.12
C VAL A 93 -30.92 12.45 -9.43
N LYS A 94 -30.09 13.06 -10.27
CA LYS A 94 -29.56 12.41 -11.46
C LYS A 94 -28.06 12.69 -11.62
N THR A 95 -27.35 11.81 -12.31
CA THR A 95 -26.00 12.05 -12.81
C THR A 95 -25.91 11.66 -14.28
N ASP A 96 -25.15 12.45 -15.04
CA ASP A 96 -24.84 12.16 -16.45
C ASP A 96 -23.70 11.12 -16.50
N LYS A 97 -23.98 9.95 -17.10
CA LYS A 97 -23.00 8.85 -17.25
C LYS A 97 -21.77 9.28 -18.06
N THR A 98 -21.96 10.16 -19.03
CA THR A 98 -20.86 10.63 -19.90
C THR A 98 -19.93 11.56 -19.13
N ALA A 99 -20.50 12.52 -18.37
CA ALA A 99 -19.75 13.43 -17.54
C ALA A 99 -18.99 12.67 -16.44
N LEU A 100 -19.66 11.70 -15.78
CA LEU A 100 -19.04 10.84 -14.77
C LEU A 100 -17.90 10.01 -15.36
N ALA A 101 -18.12 9.36 -16.50
CA ALA A 101 -17.09 8.59 -17.20
C ALA A 101 -15.90 9.46 -17.63
N PHE A 102 -16.15 10.70 -18.06
CA PHE A 102 -15.09 11.65 -18.42
C PHE A 102 -14.24 12.04 -17.19
N ALA A 103 -14.88 12.32 -16.07
CA ALA A 103 -14.18 12.64 -14.82
C ALA A 103 -13.28 11.48 -14.36
N ILE A 104 -13.80 10.25 -14.37
CA ILE A 104 -13.02 9.04 -14.00
C ILE A 104 -11.86 8.83 -14.96
N ARG A 105 -12.10 8.97 -16.27
CA ARG A 105 -11.04 8.85 -17.28
C ARG A 105 -9.89 9.83 -17.02
N ASN A 106 -10.23 11.10 -16.83
CA ASN A 106 -9.22 12.12 -16.56
C ASN A 106 -8.42 11.81 -15.29
N GLN A 107 -9.08 11.35 -14.23
CA GLN A 107 -8.42 10.95 -12.98
C GLN A 107 -7.45 9.78 -13.20
N LEU A 108 -7.89 8.73 -13.92
CA LEU A 108 -7.05 7.57 -14.24
C LEU A 108 -5.84 7.97 -15.10
N GLN A 109 -6.04 8.82 -16.12
CA GLN A 109 -4.96 9.32 -16.96
C GLN A 109 -3.96 10.15 -16.16
N GLN A 110 -4.43 11.05 -15.30
CA GLN A 110 -3.56 11.83 -14.42
C GLN A 110 -2.72 10.95 -13.48
N GLN A 111 -3.30 9.88 -12.93
CA GLN A 111 -2.57 8.94 -12.09
C GLN A 111 -1.45 8.26 -12.86
N ILE A 112 -1.73 7.75 -14.07
CA ILE A 112 -0.72 7.13 -14.94
C ILE A 112 0.39 8.12 -15.29
N GLU A 113 0.05 9.32 -15.76
CA GLU A 113 1.02 10.34 -16.16
C GLU A 113 1.91 10.77 -14.97
N SER A 114 1.29 10.97 -13.81
CA SER A 114 2.02 11.33 -12.58
C SER A 114 2.97 10.23 -12.16
N PHE A 115 2.55 8.96 -12.21
CA PHE A 115 3.40 7.82 -11.92
C PHE A 115 4.57 7.71 -12.90
N LEU A 116 4.31 7.74 -14.21
CA LEU A 116 5.35 7.64 -15.25
C LEU A 116 6.37 8.77 -15.14
N HIS A 117 5.91 9.98 -14.79
CA HIS A 117 6.81 11.10 -14.54
C HIS A 117 7.68 10.85 -13.30
N ALA A 118 7.08 10.43 -12.20
CA ALA A 118 7.79 10.11 -10.94
C ALA A 118 8.78 8.94 -11.16
N GLU A 119 8.37 7.87 -11.84
CA GLU A 119 9.22 6.73 -12.20
C GLU A 119 10.48 7.17 -12.96
N LYS A 120 10.28 7.97 -14.00
CA LYS A 120 11.40 8.49 -14.81
C LYS A 120 12.39 9.32 -13.99
N GLN A 121 11.91 10.11 -13.03
CA GLN A 121 12.79 10.90 -12.14
C GLN A 121 13.48 9.99 -11.13
N PHE A 122 12.74 9.07 -10.55
CA PHE A 122 13.24 8.13 -9.54
C PHE A 122 14.37 7.25 -10.11
N LEU A 123 14.15 6.63 -11.27
CA LEU A 123 15.13 5.75 -11.92
C LEU A 123 16.39 6.48 -12.42
N LYS A 124 16.37 7.81 -12.55
CA LYS A 124 17.59 8.60 -12.79
C LYS A 124 18.44 8.78 -11.54
N ALA A 125 17.82 8.79 -10.36
CA ALA A 125 18.47 9.07 -9.09
C ALA A 125 18.89 7.82 -8.33
N HIS A 126 18.23 6.70 -8.58
CA HIS A 126 18.41 5.44 -7.84
C HIS A 126 18.75 4.28 -8.76
N GLN A 127 19.57 3.35 -8.24
CA GLN A 127 19.89 2.08 -8.90
C GLN A 127 18.88 1.01 -8.50
N ALA A 128 18.98 -0.18 -9.12
CA ALA A 128 18.19 -1.34 -8.70
C ALA A 128 18.56 -1.73 -7.27
N GLY A 129 17.55 -1.83 -6.38
CA GLY A 129 17.72 -2.15 -4.97
C GLY A 129 16.45 -1.95 -4.17
N TYR A 130 16.59 -1.88 -2.85
CA TYR A 130 15.48 -1.80 -1.91
C TYR A 130 14.60 -0.56 -2.13
N LEU A 131 15.19 0.62 -2.41
CA LEU A 131 14.42 1.83 -2.68
C LEU A 131 13.61 1.73 -3.98
N THR A 132 14.15 1.09 -5.01
CA THR A 132 13.43 0.84 -6.26
C THR A 132 12.25 -0.10 -6.05
N TRP A 133 12.44 -1.16 -5.26
CA TRP A 133 11.32 -2.00 -4.83
C TRP A 133 10.29 -1.20 -4.05
N GLN A 134 10.71 -0.39 -3.07
CA GLN A 134 9.79 0.41 -2.25
C GLN A 134 8.97 1.40 -3.09
N PHE A 135 9.58 2.02 -4.10
CA PHE A 135 8.89 2.89 -5.04
C PHE A 135 7.74 2.16 -5.76
N TYR A 136 8.02 0.97 -6.30
CA TYR A 136 6.99 0.16 -6.95
C TYR A 136 5.98 -0.45 -5.96
N ASP A 137 6.38 -0.76 -4.74
CA ASP A 137 5.49 -1.29 -3.70
C ASP A 137 4.40 -0.27 -3.33
N LEU A 138 4.79 1.00 -3.16
CA LEU A 138 3.83 2.08 -2.89
C LEU A 138 2.81 2.25 -4.02
N GLU A 139 3.20 2.08 -5.27
CA GLU A 139 2.28 2.15 -6.40
C GLU A 139 1.45 0.87 -6.54
N ASN A 140 2.05 -0.30 -6.34
CA ASN A 140 1.37 -1.58 -6.36
C ASN A 140 0.23 -1.66 -5.33
N GLN A 141 0.39 -1.04 -4.16
CA GLN A 141 -0.66 -0.94 -3.14
C GLN A 141 -1.89 -0.13 -3.61
N LYS A 142 -1.75 0.74 -4.61
CA LYS A 142 -2.85 1.54 -5.19
C LYS A 142 -3.60 0.80 -6.31
N LEU A 143 -3.00 -0.25 -6.91
CA LEU A 143 -3.58 -0.94 -8.05
C LEU A 143 -5.00 -1.48 -7.82
N PRO A 144 -5.35 -2.05 -6.65
CA PRO A 144 -6.73 -2.51 -6.42
C PRO A 144 -7.77 -1.39 -6.49
N ALA A 145 -7.44 -0.16 -6.05
CA ALA A 145 -8.33 0.99 -6.17
C ALA A 145 -8.43 1.46 -7.64
N PHE A 146 -7.30 1.51 -8.32
CA PHE A 146 -7.24 1.84 -9.74
C PHE A 146 -8.08 0.87 -10.59
N GLU A 147 -7.96 -0.43 -10.35
CA GLU A 147 -8.72 -1.48 -11.04
C GLU A 147 -10.24 -1.32 -10.86
N ARG A 148 -10.70 -0.99 -9.64
CA ARG A 148 -12.11 -0.71 -9.38
C ARG A 148 -12.61 0.53 -10.15
N GLN A 149 -11.80 1.59 -10.24
CA GLN A 149 -12.15 2.78 -11.04
C GLN A 149 -12.26 2.44 -12.52
N VAL A 150 -11.37 1.59 -13.05
CA VAL A 150 -11.49 1.08 -14.43
C VAL A 150 -12.77 0.30 -14.63
N ALA A 151 -13.18 -0.55 -13.68
CA ALA A 151 -14.44 -1.29 -13.74
C ALA A 151 -15.67 -0.36 -13.71
N ILE A 152 -15.65 0.72 -12.92
CA ILE A 152 -16.70 1.76 -12.94
C ILE A 152 -16.77 2.40 -14.33
N LEU A 153 -15.62 2.79 -14.91
CA LEU A 153 -15.57 3.39 -16.24
C LEU A 153 -16.15 2.45 -17.32
N GLN A 154 -15.79 1.17 -17.29
CA GLN A 154 -16.33 0.15 -18.21
C GLN A 154 -17.84 -0.06 -18.04
N THR A 155 -18.35 0.00 -16.81
CA THR A 155 -19.77 -0.11 -16.53
C THR A 155 -20.56 1.09 -17.12
N LEU A 156 -20.00 2.29 -17.01
CA LEU A 156 -20.59 3.51 -17.56
C LEU A 156 -20.49 3.57 -19.09
N LYS A 157 -19.40 3.07 -19.66
CA LYS A 157 -19.09 3.05 -21.10
C LYS A 157 -18.62 1.68 -21.55
N LYS A 158 -19.53 0.80 -21.95
CA LYS A 158 -19.25 -0.59 -22.38
C LYS A 158 -18.25 -0.74 -23.54
N ARG A 159 -18.04 0.31 -24.34
CA ARG A 159 -17.10 0.30 -25.49
C ARG A 159 -15.85 1.14 -25.24
N GLU A 160 -15.53 1.43 -23.98
CA GLU A 160 -14.31 2.16 -23.65
C GLU A 160 -13.07 1.29 -23.94
N ASN A 161 -12.09 1.89 -24.60
CA ASN A 161 -10.79 1.24 -24.78
C ASN A 161 -10.00 1.32 -23.46
N THR A 162 -9.95 0.22 -22.74
CA THR A 162 -9.27 0.13 -21.45
C THR A 162 -7.84 -0.40 -21.54
N LYS A 163 -7.31 -0.59 -22.75
CA LYS A 163 -5.98 -1.18 -22.95
C LYS A 163 -4.88 -0.43 -22.20
N ILE A 164 -4.88 0.89 -22.23
CA ILE A 164 -3.88 1.71 -21.51
C ILE A 164 -3.91 1.47 -19.99
N TYR A 165 -5.08 1.22 -19.41
CA TYR A 165 -5.24 0.95 -17.98
C TYR A 165 -4.78 -0.46 -17.61
N THR A 166 -5.10 -1.45 -18.46
CA THR A 166 -4.65 -2.84 -18.24
C THR A 166 -3.15 -2.98 -18.45
N ASP A 167 -2.57 -2.29 -19.43
CA ASP A 167 -1.12 -2.23 -19.64
C ASP A 167 -0.44 -1.64 -18.40
N TYR A 168 -0.93 -0.51 -17.88
CA TYR A 168 -0.41 0.11 -16.65
C TYR A 168 -0.45 -0.83 -15.43
N LEU A 169 -1.60 -1.49 -15.18
CA LEU A 169 -1.74 -2.47 -14.09
C LEU A 169 -0.71 -3.59 -14.20
N THR A 170 -0.54 -4.11 -15.41
CA THR A 170 0.39 -5.20 -15.70
C THR A 170 1.85 -4.76 -15.52
N ASP A 171 2.21 -3.59 -16.05
CA ASP A 171 3.58 -3.07 -16.01
C ASP A 171 4.01 -2.75 -14.57
N VAL A 172 3.16 -2.07 -13.78
CA VAL A 172 3.46 -1.78 -12.37
C VAL A 172 3.62 -3.07 -11.57
N SER A 173 2.70 -4.02 -11.72
CA SER A 173 2.78 -5.32 -11.02
C SER A 173 4.04 -6.11 -11.41
N LYS A 174 4.37 -6.14 -12.69
CA LYS A 174 5.59 -6.79 -13.20
C LYS A 174 6.86 -6.11 -12.66
N ASN A 175 6.91 -4.78 -12.70
CA ASN A 175 8.05 -4.01 -12.20
C ASN A 175 8.22 -4.19 -10.69
N TYR A 176 7.13 -4.22 -9.93
CA TYR A 176 7.14 -4.56 -8.50
C TYR A 176 7.77 -5.93 -8.23
N GLN A 177 7.33 -6.98 -8.94
CA GLN A 177 7.85 -8.33 -8.78
C GLN A 177 9.34 -8.41 -9.17
N THR A 178 9.70 -7.79 -10.30
CA THR A 178 11.08 -7.75 -10.79
C THR A 178 11.99 -7.02 -9.81
N ALA A 179 11.56 -5.85 -9.33
CA ALA A 179 12.31 -5.09 -8.35
C ALA A 179 12.48 -5.88 -7.06
N LYS A 180 11.41 -6.53 -6.54
CA LYS A 180 11.47 -7.36 -5.33
C LYS A 180 12.47 -8.51 -5.47
N ALA A 181 12.43 -9.21 -6.60
CA ALA A 181 13.33 -10.34 -6.87
C ALA A 181 14.81 -9.91 -7.03
N SER A 182 15.05 -8.66 -7.44
CA SER A 182 16.41 -8.15 -7.64
C SER A 182 17.08 -7.71 -6.34
N VAL A 183 16.32 -7.41 -5.27
CA VAL A 183 16.87 -6.95 -3.99
C VAL A 183 17.67 -8.04 -3.31
N LYS A 184 18.95 -7.76 -3.08
CA LYS A 184 19.89 -8.64 -2.35
C LYS A 184 20.68 -7.81 -1.36
N PHE A 185 20.55 -8.13 -0.09
CA PHE A 185 21.29 -7.45 0.98
C PHE A 185 22.61 -8.18 1.30
N PHE A 186 23.66 -7.42 1.47
CA PHE A 186 24.88 -7.89 2.09
C PHE A 186 25.07 -7.18 3.43
N ILE A 187 25.37 -7.95 4.49
CA ILE A 187 25.62 -7.42 5.83
C ILE A 187 27.11 -7.52 6.12
N ASN A 188 27.74 -6.37 6.36
CA ASN A 188 29.11 -6.24 6.80
C ASN A 188 29.14 -5.99 8.31
N ALA A 189 29.42 -7.01 9.10
CA ALA A 189 29.58 -6.88 10.53
C ALA A 189 31.06 -6.53 10.86
N THR A 190 31.25 -5.39 11.56
CA THR A 190 32.59 -4.78 11.73
C THR A 190 33.26 -5.11 13.09
N SER A 191 32.55 -5.83 13.99
CA SER A 191 33.06 -6.21 15.30
C SER A 191 32.60 -7.62 15.70
N SER A 192 33.26 -8.22 16.73
CA SER A 192 32.85 -9.53 17.25
C SER A 192 31.41 -9.53 17.76
N THR A 193 30.98 -8.46 18.43
CA THR A 193 29.60 -8.28 18.91
C THR A 193 28.64 -8.11 17.74
N ALA A 194 29.02 -7.36 16.70
CA ALA A 194 28.21 -7.24 15.48
C ALA A 194 28.03 -8.60 14.78
N ASN A 195 29.10 -9.43 14.71
CA ASN A 195 29.00 -10.78 14.13
C ASN A 195 28.00 -11.66 14.89
N MET A 196 27.94 -11.56 16.23
CA MET A 196 26.94 -12.28 17.03
C MET A 196 25.50 -11.83 16.74
N LEU A 197 25.30 -10.57 16.40
CA LEU A 197 23.99 -9.98 16.12
C LEU A 197 23.54 -10.17 14.66
N GLN A 198 24.47 -10.46 13.75
CA GLN A 198 24.25 -10.55 12.31
C GLN A 198 23.10 -11.50 11.94
N LEU A 199 23.09 -12.71 12.52
CA LEU A 199 22.05 -13.71 12.23
C LEU A 199 20.62 -13.21 12.52
N ALA A 200 20.44 -12.39 13.56
CA ALA A 200 19.13 -11.82 13.86
C ALA A 200 18.67 -10.85 12.77
N LEU A 201 19.58 -10.05 12.23
CA LEU A 201 19.30 -9.13 11.12
C LEU A 201 19.06 -9.88 9.80
N GLU A 202 19.85 -10.92 9.50
CA GLU A 202 19.63 -11.82 8.36
C GLU A 202 18.24 -12.44 8.38
N ASN A 203 17.82 -12.94 9.55
CA ASN A 203 16.49 -13.50 9.75
C ASN A 203 15.39 -12.44 9.56
N LYS A 204 15.62 -11.20 9.97
CA LYS A 204 14.67 -10.10 9.75
C LYS A 204 14.49 -9.80 8.27
N ILE A 205 15.59 -9.74 7.50
CA ILE A 205 15.58 -9.47 6.06
C ILE A 205 14.87 -10.60 5.31
N THR A 206 15.23 -11.85 5.60
CA THR A 206 14.62 -13.02 4.93
C THR A 206 13.14 -13.20 5.29
N ALA A 207 12.76 -12.96 6.55
CA ALA A 207 11.36 -12.95 6.98
C ALA A 207 10.55 -11.82 6.30
N SER A 208 11.21 -10.74 5.87
CA SER A 208 10.59 -9.66 5.07
C SER A 208 10.48 -10.01 3.57
N GLY A 209 10.93 -11.21 3.16
CA GLY A 209 10.82 -11.74 1.80
C GLY A 209 11.93 -11.27 0.86
N PHE A 210 13.10 -10.88 1.39
CA PHE A 210 14.27 -10.50 0.61
C PHE A 210 15.39 -11.53 0.70
N SER A 211 16.31 -11.50 -0.26
CA SER A 211 17.46 -12.39 -0.34
C SER A 211 18.71 -11.76 0.25
N LEU A 212 19.62 -12.62 0.70
CA LEU A 212 20.97 -12.22 1.11
C LEU A 212 21.97 -12.52 -0.01
N ALA A 213 22.93 -11.63 -0.19
CA ALA A 213 24.07 -11.84 -1.07
C ALA A 213 25.23 -12.46 -0.30
N ALA A 214 25.98 -13.35 -0.94
CA ALA A 214 27.17 -13.94 -0.35
C ALA A 214 28.34 -12.95 -0.26
N THR A 215 28.40 -11.98 -1.17
CA THR A 215 29.45 -10.95 -1.20
C THR A 215 28.84 -9.57 -1.45
N ALA A 216 29.58 -8.52 -1.06
CA ALA A 216 29.18 -7.14 -1.32
C ALA A 216 29.05 -6.82 -2.83
N LYS A 217 29.74 -7.56 -3.69
CA LYS A 217 29.69 -7.36 -5.15
C LYS A 217 28.40 -7.90 -5.77
N ASP A 218 27.81 -8.92 -5.15
CA ASP A 218 26.58 -9.57 -5.61
C ASP A 218 25.33 -8.90 -5.01
N ALA A 219 25.52 -7.95 -4.09
CA ALA A 219 24.48 -7.24 -3.42
C ALA A 219 24.02 -6.01 -4.23
N THR A 220 22.74 -5.72 -4.16
CA THR A 220 22.16 -4.43 -4.59
C THR A 220 22.27 -3.38 -3.48
N ASP A 221 22.19 -3.85 -2.24
CA ASP A 221 22.11 -3.02 -1.04
C ASP A 221 23.08 -3.53 0.03
N ASN A 222 23.80 -2.61 0.66
CA ASN A 222 24.77 -2.94 1.69
C ASN A 222 24.31 -2.42 3.06
N ILE A 223 24.54 -3.22 4.08
CA ILE A 223 24.28 -2.87 5.47
C ILE A 223 25.58 -3.01 6.24
N ASN A 224 26.03 -1.94 6.90
CA ASN A 224 27.07 -2.01 7.90
C ASN A 224 26.43 -2.16 9.28
N LEU A 225 26.78 -3.23 9.96
CA LEU A 225 26.39 -3.49 11.35
C LEU A 225 27.61 -3.29 12.24
N GLU A 226 27.54 -2.28 13.08
CA GLU A 226 28.54 -1.98 14.11
C GLU A 226 27.97 -2.23 15.49
N ALA A 227 28.74 -2.74 16.40
CA ALA A 227 28.31 -2.88 17.78
C ALA A 227 29.50 -2.66 18.74
N THR A 228 29.26 -1.84 19.75
CA THR A 228 30.17 -1.65 20.88
C THR A 228 29.58 -2.31 22.11
N GLU A 229 30.43 -2.88 22.99
CA GLU A 229 29.91 -3.47 24.21
C GLU A 229 30.71 -3.01 25.45
N LYS A 230 30.02 -3.01 26.58
CA LYS A 230 30.59 -2.84 27.92
C LYS A 230 30.05 -3.93 28.81
N SER A 231 30.95 -4.73 29.41
CA SER A 231 30.59 -5.75 30.38
C SER A 231 30.88 -5.26 31.80
N THR A 232 29.99 -5.58 32.73
CA THR A 232 30.12 -5.25 34.16
C THR A 232 29.64 -6.42 34.99
N GLN A 233 30.29 -6.71 36.11
CA GLN A 233 29.82 -7.69 37.08
C GLN A 233 29.16 -6.97 38.26
N ALA A 234 27.93 -7.38 38.61
CA ALA A 234 27.20 -6.83 39.72
C ALA A 234 26.29 -7.91 40.35
N TYR A 235 26.32 -8.02 41.67
CA TYR A 235 25.43 -8.93 42.43
C TYR A 235 25.46 -10.40 41.94
N GLY A 236 26.61 -10.90 41.52
CA GLY A 236 26.78 -12.27 41.02
C GLY A 236 26.30 -12.49 39.58
N PHE A 237 25.95 -11.41 38.88
CA PHE A 237 25.57 -11.45 37.46
C PHE A 237 26.58 -10.72 36.60
N THR A 238 26.73 -11.19 35.38
CA THR A 238 27.37 -10.45 34.28
C THR A 238 26.29 -9.67 33.52
N ILE A 239 26.50 -8.37 33.36
CA ILE A 239 25.63 -7.48 32.60
C ILE A 239 26.42 -6.94 31.41
N ILE A 240 25.97 -7.22 30.20
CA ILE A 240 26.51 -6.68 28.95
C ILE A 240 25.54 -5.60 28.45
N ARG A 241 26.07 -4.41 28.17
CA ARG A 241 25.36 -3.34 27.45
C ARG A 241 26.06 -3.12 26.13
N SER A 242 25.26 -3.03 25.06
CA SER A 242 25.79 -2.80 23.73
C SER A 242 24.98 -1.71 23.04
N GLN A 243 25.63 -0.92 22.20
CA GLN A 243 25.01 -0.09 21.20
C GLN A 243 25.31 -0.69 19.84
N ALA A 244 24.25 -1.15 19.14
CA ALA A 244 24.33 -1.65 17.78
C ALA A 244 23.79 -0.60 16.81
N THR A 245 24.58 -0.27 15.79
CA THR A 245 24.21 0.67 14.73
C THR A 245 24.08 -0.08 13.42
N ILE A 246 22.95 0.07 12.78
CA ILE A 246 22.67 -0.40 11.42
C ILE A 246 22.75 0.80 10.49
N ALA A 247 23.69 0.82 9.56
CA ALA A 247 23.79 1.83 8.51
C ALA A 247 23.52 1.21 7.16
N PHE A 248 22.56 1.76 6.42
CA PHE A 248 22.08 1.25 5.14
C PHE A 248 22.61 2.09 3.99
N TYR A 249 23.08 1.41 2.93
CA TYR A 249 23.75 2.04 1.78
C TYR A 249 23.19 1.55 0.44
N GLU A 250 23.01 2.48 -0.49
CA GLU A 250 22.89 2.23 -1.94
C GLU A 250 24.22 2.59 -2.59
N GLY A 251 24.97 1.57 -3.03
CA GLY A 251 26.36 1.78 -3.48
C GLY A 251 27.24 2.33 -2.35
N GLN A 252 27.74 3.57 -2.53
CA GLN A 252 28.55 4.26 -1.51
C GLN A 252 27.76 5.30 -0.71
N LYS A 253 26.50 5.56 -1.08
CA LYS A 253 25.67 6.58 -0.43
C LYS A 253 24.92 5.96 0.75
N GLN A 254 25.15 6.48 1.95
CA GLN A 254 24.32 6.14 3.11
C GLN A 254 22.93 6.76 2.95
N LEU A 255 21.91 5.93 3.06
CA LEU A 255 20.50 6.30 2.91
C LEU A 255 19.76 6.34 4.24
N GLY A 256 20.20 5.53 5.19
CA GLY A 256 19.58 5.47 6.50
C GLY A 256 20.54 4.95 7.58
N SER A 257 20.18 5.23 8.82
CA SER A 257 20.86 4.64 9.99
C SER A 257 19.88 4.52 11.14
N ASN A 258 20.00 3.43 11.88
CA ASN A 258 19.24 3.21 13.11
C ASN A 258 20.15 2.66 14.20
N GLN A 259 19.87 3.01 15.45
CA GLN A 259 20.66 2.62 16.62
C GLN A 259 19.79 1.89 17.64
N PHE A 260 20.31 0.77 18.13
CA PHE A 260 19.67 -0.10 19.11
C PHE A 260 20.49 -0.12 20.39
N SER A 261 19.84 0.18 21.52
CA SER A 261 20.45 0.04 22.85
C SER A 261 20.07 -1.32 23.41
N LEU A 262 21.06 -2.19 23.60
CA LEU A 262 20.87 -3.59 23.97
C LEU A 262 21.39 -3.88 25.38
N LYS A 263 20.70 -4.80 26.06
CA LYS A 263 21.12 -5.29 27.39
C LYS A 263 20.99 -6.81 27.47
N GLY A 264 22.07 -7.47 27.83
CA GLY A 264 22.07 -8.88 28.21
C GLY A 264 22.50 -9.04 29.67
N GLN A 265 21.83 -9.90 30.41
CA GLN A 265 22.18 -10.24 31.82
C GLN A 265 22.17 -11.75 31.97
N GLY A 266 23.20 -12.32 32.64
CA GLY A 266 23.29 -13.74 32.86
C GLY A 266 24.23 -14.05 34.06
N LEU A 267 24.27 -15.31 34.47
CA LEU A 267 25.19 -15.78 35.54
C LEU A 267 26.64 -15.76 35.05
N ASN A 268 26.89 -15.79 33.77
CA ASN A 268 28.18 -15.73 33.13
C ASN A 268 28.10 -14.94 31.79
N ASN A 269 29.25 -14.72 31.17
CA ASN A 269 29.36 -13.99 29.89
C ASN A 269 28.54 -14.64 28.76
N GLU A 270 28.58 -15.97 28.67
CA GLU A 270 27.86 -16.70 27.62
C GLU A 270 26.34 -16.48 27.72
N GLN A 271 25.75 -16.66 28.88
CA GLN A 271 24.34 -16.41 29.12
C GLN A 271 23.98 -14.95 28.92
N ALA A 272 24.80 -14.01 29.33
CA ALA A 272 24.62 -12.59 29.12
C ALA A 272 24.64 -12.24 27.63
N SER A 273 25.53 -12.85 26.82
CA SER A 273 25.59 -12.66 25.37
C SER A 273 24.40 -13.25 24.66
N ILE A 274 23.90 -14.41 25.05
CA ILE A 274 22.66 -15.00 24.50
C ILE A 274 21.47 -14.07 24.78
N ASN A 275 21.36 -13.52 25.97
CA ASN A 275 20.30 -12.62 26.35
C ASN A 275 20.40 -11.26 25.60
N LEU A 276 21.61 -10.79 25.28
CA LEU A 276 21.84 -9.64 24.42
C LEU A 276 21.30 -9.87 22.99
N GLN A 277 21.60 -11.03 22.42
CA GLN A 277 21.06 -11.41 21.09
C GLN A 277 19.56 -11.50 21.09
N ASN A 278 18.95 -12.05 22.14
CA ASN A 278 17.50 -12.14 22.29
C ASN A 278 16.85 -10.75 22.38
N ASP A 279 17.46 -9.82 23.10
CA ASP A 279 17.00 -8.42 23.18
C ASP A 279 17.03 -7.76 21.80
N PHE A 280 18.13 -7.90 21.04
CA PHE A 280 18.22 -7.40 19.68
C PHE A 280 17.15 -8.00 18.77
N LYS A 281 16.97 -9.33 18.81
CA LYS A 281 15.95 -10.03 18.04
C LYS A 281 14.53 -9.49 18.34
N GLN A 282 14.20 -9.26 19.62
CA GLN A 282 12.91 -8.70 20.03
C GLN A 282 12.71 -7.27 19.48
N GLN A 283 13.73 -6.41 19.57
CA GLN A 283 13.66 -5.06 19.05
C GLN A 283 13.50 -5.05 17.52
N LEU A 284 14.19 -5.94 16.78
CA LEU A 284 14.01 -6.11 15.34
C LEU A 284 12.60 -6.61 14.98
N GLN A 285 12.01 -7.52 15.78
CA GLN A 285 10.67 -8.04 15.54
C GLN A 285 9.58 -6.96 15.72
N SER A 286 9.76 -6.03 16.63
CA SER A 286 8.82 -4.94 16.90
C SER A 286 8.86 -3.80 15.86
N SER A 287 9.88 -3.75 15.00
CA SER A 287 10.08 -2.74 13.97
C SER A 287 9.82 -3.29 12.56
N SER A 288 9.35 -2.45 11.63
CA SER A 288 9.37 -2.79 10.20
C SER A 288 10.80 -2.86 9.67
N LEU A 289 11.03 -3.52 8.51
CA LEU A 289 12.35 -3.52 7.89
C LEU A 289 12.82 -2.09 7.55
N GLN A 290 11.92 -1.24 7.07
CA GLN A 290 12.18 0.16 6.78
C GLN A 290 12.68 0.94 8.02
N GLN A 291 12.00 0.76 9.16
CA GLN A 291 12.44 1.35 10.44
C GLN A 291 13.79 0.78 10.89
N THR A 292 13.98 -0.54 10.74
CA THR A 292 15.25 -1.20 11.06
C THR A 292 16.42 -0.61 10.27
N LEU A 293 16.21 -0.30 8.98
CA LEU A 293 17.21 0.32 8.10
C LEU A 293 17.36 1.85 8.31
N GLY A 294 16.59 2.44 9.21
CA GLY A 294 16.62 3.89 9.45
C GLY A 294 16.05 4.72 8.31
N LEU A 295 15.20 4.12 7.48
CA LEU A 295 14.46 4.80 6.42
C LEU A 295 13.14 5.30 7.02
N ASN A 296 13.14 6.48 7.60
CA ASN A 296 11.92 7.10 8.12
C ASN A 296 11.04 7.53 6.94
N LYS A 297 9.72 7.32 7.08
CA LYS A 297 8.78 8.02 6.20
C LYS A 297 8.84 9.51 6.56
N GLU A 298 9.31 10.33 5.64
CA GLU A 298 8.95 11.75 5.64
C GLU A 298 7.46 11.95 5.34
#